data_f005fcdf861d8b52bafcc1ef9d6ec428
#
_entry.id   f005fcdf861d8b52bafcc1ef9d6ec428
#
_cell.length_a   1.000
_cell.length_b   1.000
_cell.length_c   1.000
_cell.angle_alpha   90.00
_cell.angle_beta   90.00
_cell.angle_gamma   90.00
#
_symmetry.space_group_name_H-M   'P 1'
#
loop_
_entity.id
_entity.type
_entity.pdbx_description
1 polymer ?
#
loop_
_entity_poly.entity_id
_entity_poly.type
_entity_poly.pdbx_seq_one_letter_code
_entity_poly.pdbx_strand_id
1 'polypeptide(L)'
;MCIRDRSYQVHLFGQIRRGIEAAQAGGQAAQAAVDLARVNVAAATTRAYLDICSANLRLASARRSLALQQEALGVNEQLQQAGRAASIDVSRARSQLGQLEAALPPLRAQRQGALYRLATLSGRLPQDFPREVQDCAAPPAIASQIPVGDGAQLLRRRPDIRQAERQLAEATARIGVATADLYPKITLGLSASSAGLASGFGRGDTFSWSLGPLVSWTLPNTGVAQARIAQSEAGTRAALATFDGTVLNALRETETALNAYAQELDRRAALQAARDQAAEVADQARALYRGGRSGYLDALDADRGLATAQAALAASDAQLADDQVTLFLALGGGWQP
;
A
#
# COMPACT_ATOMS: atom_id res chain seq x y z
N MET A 1 13.54 12.33 56.10
CA MET A 1 12.12 11.98 55.98
C MET A 1 11.98 10.94 54.88
N CYS A 2 11.42 9.77 55.21
CA CYS A 2 11.14 8.71 54.24
C CYS A 2 9.63 8.42 54.29
N ILE A 3 8.96 8.47 53.13
CA ILE A 3 7.51 8.24 53.04
C ILE A 3 7.30 7.14 51.98
N ARG A 4 6.45 6.16 52.35
CA ARG A 4 5.96 5.15 51.42
C ARG A 4 4.44 5.11 51.49
N ASP A 5 3.82 5.39 50.36
CA ASP A 5 2.38 5.37 50.20
C ASP A 5 1.96 4.28 49.22
N ARG A 6 0.86 3.61 49.56
CA ARG A 6 0.15 2.65 48.71
C ARG A 6 -1.32 3.00 48.71
N SER A 7 -1.94 3.05 47.53
CA SER A 7 -3.36 3.30 47.42
C SER A 7 -4.02 2.31 46.48
N TYR A 8 -5.21 1.88 46.80
CA TYR A 8 -6.02 1.00 45.96
C TYR A 8 -7.43 1.58 45.81
N GLN A 9 -7.83 1.90 44.60
CA GLN A 9 -9.18 2.37 44.31
C GLN A 9 -10.15 1.19 44.23
N VAL A 10 -11.21 1.22 45.03
CA VAL A 10 -12.23 0.17 45.04
C VAL A 10 -13.17 0.29 43.84
N HIS A 11 -13.44 -0.82 43.16
CA HIS A 11 -14.17 -0.86 41.89
C HIS A 11 -15.70 -0.89 42.07
N LEU A 12 -16.31 0.14 42.64
CA LEU A 12 -17.74 0.12 42.91
C LEU A 12 -18.61 0.57 41.74
N PHE A 13 -18.15 1.55 40.97
CA PHE A 13 -18.93 2.19 39.88
C PHE A 13 -18.35 1.95 38.48
N GLY A 14 -17.51 0.93 38.35
CA GLY A 14 -17.06 0.44 37.03
C GLY A 14 -15.98 1.27 36.34
N GLN A 15 -15.49 2.39 36.89
CA GLN A 15 -14.50 3.27 36.27
C GLN A 15 -13.26 2.51 35.78
N ILE A 16 -12.65 1.69 36.66
CA ILE A 16 -11.42 0.96 36.37
C ILE A 16 -11.70 -0.16 35.36
N ARG A 17 -12.81 -0.90 35.53
CA ARG A 17 -13.21 -1.95 34.58
C ARG A 17 -13.40 -1.39 33.17
N ARG A 18 -14.15 -0.29 33.03
CA ARG A 18 -14.34 0.40 31.74
C ARG A 18 -13.06 1.01 31.22
N GLY A 19 -12.18 1.49 32.12
CA GLY A 19 -10.84 1.95 31.73
C GLY A 19 -9.97 0.82 31.16
N ILE A 20 -10.03 -0.38 31.77
CA ILE A 20 -9.33 -1.58 31.25
C ILE A 20 -9.91 -2.00 29.90
N GLU A 21 -11.24 -2.03 29.74
CA GLU A 21 -11.89 -2.31 28.46
C GLU A 21 -11.44 -1.33 27.38
N ALA A 22 -11.41 -0.02 27.68
CA ALA A 22 -10.93 1.00 26.75
C ALA A 22 -9.47 0.77 26.36
N ALA A 23 -8.60 0.52 27.34
CA ALA A 23 -7.18 0.27 27.10
C ALA A 23 -6.93 -1.02 26.27
N GLN A 24 -7.69 -2.09 26.56
CA GLN A 24 -7.62 -3.34 25.79
C GLN A 24 -8.09 -3.13 24.34
N ALA A 25 -9.20 -2.43 24.14
CA ALA A 25 -9.70 -2.10 22.80
C ALA A 25 -8.70 -1.22 22.02
N GLY A 26 -8.09 -0.23 22.68
CA GLY A 26 -7.02 0.58 22.09
C GLY A 26 -5.79 -0.24 21.70
N GLY A 27 -5.37 -1.18 22.55
CA GLY A 27 -4.29 -2.12 22.25
C GLY A 27 -4.62 -3.02 21.05
N GLN A 28 -5.86 -3.51 20.95
CA GLN A 28 -6.33 -4.31 19.80
C GLN A 28 -6.41 -3.47 18.53
N ALA A 29 -6.80 -2.19 18.60
CA ALA A 29 -6.79 -1.27 17.48
C ALA A 29 -5.36 -1.03 16.97
N ALA A 30 -4.40 -0.85 17.88
CA ALA A 30 -2.99 -0.71 17.53
C ALA A 30 -2.43 -1.98 16.88
N GLN A 31 -2.82 -3.17 17.35
CA GLN A 31 -2.44 -4.44 16.71
C GLN A 31 -3.01 -4.56 15.31
N ALA A 32 -4.28 -4.18 15.09
CA ALA A 32 -4.89 -4.16 13.77
C ALA A 32 -4.18 -3.16 12.82
N ALA A 33 -3.70 -2.02 13.34
CA ALA A 33 -2.88 -1.09 12.57
C ALA A 33 -1.53 -1.70 12.14
N VAL A 34 -0.89 -2.51 12.99
CA VAL A 34 0.32 -3.28 12.62
C VAL A 34 0.01 -4.27 11.50
N ASP A 35 -1.12 -4.99 11.59
CA ASP A 35 -1.53 -5.93 10.56
C ASP A 35 -1.80 -5.22 9.22
N LEU A 36 -2.45 -4.05 9.26
CA LEU A 36 -2.65 -3.19 8.08
C LEU A 36 -1.32 -2.74 7.46
N ALA A 37 -0.37 -2.31 8.29
CA ALA A 37 0.96 -1.92 7.82
C ALA A 37 1.70 -3.09 7.15
N ARG A 38 1.60 -4.30 7.70
CA ARG A 38 2.19 -5.53 7.11
C ARG A 38 1.62 -5.83 5.72
N VAL A 39 0.29 -5.77 5.58
CA VAL A 39 -0.38 -6.00 4.28
C VAL A 39 0.06 -4.95 3.27
N ASN A 40 0.11 -3.67 3.67
CA ASN A 40 0.54 -2.58 2.79
C ASN A 40 2.02 -2.72 2.37
N VAL A 41 2.91 -3.10 3.28
CA VAL A 41 4.33 -3.33 2.96
C VAL A 41 4.48 -4.51 2.02
N ALA A 42 3.77 -5.62 2.25
CA ALA A 42 3.80 -6.77 1.36
C ALA A 42 3.34 -6.39 -0.06
N ALA A 43 2.24 -5.67 -0.19
CA ALA A 43 1.74 -5.20 -1.48
C ALA A 43 2.70 -4.20 -2.16
N ALA A 44 3.27 -3.25 -1.40
CA ALA A 44 4.25 -2.31 -1.93
C ALA A 44 5.52 -3.02 -2.42
N THR A 45 5.96 -4.06 -1.70
CA THR A 45 7.11 -4.90 -2.08
C THR A 45 6.82 -5.68 -3.37
N THR A 46 5.62 -6.27 -3.46
CA THR A 46 5.17 -6.97 -4.68
C THR A 46 5.11 -6.01 -5.87
N ARG A 47 4.53 -4.81 -5.70
CA ARG A 47 4.50 -3.78 -6.75
C ARG A 47 5.90 -3.37 -7.19
N ALA A 48 6.82 -3.12 -6.25
CA ALA A 48 8.20 -2.77 -6.59
C ALA A 48 8.88 -3.88 -7.42
N TYR A 49 8.62 -5.15 -7.08
CA TYR A 49 9.11 -6.28 -7.86
C TYR A 49 8.49 -6.34 -9.28
N LEU A 50 7.17 -6.18 -9.39
CA LEU A 50 6.46 -6.16 -10.67
C LEU A 50 6.90 -5.00 -11.57
N ASP A 51 7.19 -3.83 -10.98
CA ASP A 51 7.74 -2.67 -11.69
C ASP A 51 9.11 -2.96 -12.31
N ILE A 52 9.98 -3.71 -11.61
CA ILE A 52 11.28 -4.13 -12.13
C ILE A 52 11.09 -5.05 -13.34
N CYS A 53 10.23 -6.07 -13.21
CA CYS A 53 9.94 -7.04 -14.26
C CYS A 53 9.32 -6.34 -15.49
N SER A 54 8.36 -5.45 -15.27
CA SER A 54 7.71 -4.67 -16.34
C SER A 54 8.68 -3.74 -17.05
N ALA A 55 9.56 -3.07 -16.31
CA ALA A 55 10.59 -2.21 -16.88
C ALA A 55 11.59 -3.02 -17.74
N ASN A 56 11.97 -4.22 -17.28
CA ASN A 56 12.84 -5.12 -18.04
C ASN A 56 12.17 -5.61 -19.34
N LEU A 57 10.89 -5.99 -19.28
CA LEU A 57 10.12 -6.39 -20.47
C LEU A 57 10.06 -5.26 -21.50
N ARG A 58 9.74 -4.04 -21.04
CA ARG A 58 9.69 -2.84 -21.90
C ARG A 58 11.07 -2.48 -22.46
N LEU A 59 12.13 -2.58 -21.66
CA LEU A 59 13.52 -2.39 -22.13
C LEU A 59 13.91 -3.41 -23.19
N ALA A 60 13.55 -4.67 -23.01
CA ALA A 60 13.83 -5.72 -24.00
C ALA A 60 13.08 -5.48 -25.30
N SER A 61 11.82 -5.03 -25.25
CA SER A 61 11.04 -4.66 -26.43
C SER A 61 11.64 -3.45 -27.14
N ALA A 62 11.94 -2.37 -26.41
CA ALA A 62 12.53 -1.16 -26.98
C ALA A 62 13.91 -1.42 -27.62
N ARG A 63 14.74 -2.27 -27.03
CA ARG A 63 16.03 -2.67 -27.61
C ARG A 63 15.86 -3.46 -28.91
N ARG A 64 14.85 -4.34 -29.00
CA ARG A 64 14.55 -5.07 -30.24
C ARG A 64 14.13 -4.11 -31.36
N SER A 65 13.22 -3.17 -31.05
CA SER A 65 12.82 -2.15 -32.03
C SER A 65 14.00 -1.27 -32.48
N LEU A 66 14.88 -0.91 -31.52
CA LEU A 66 16.11 -0.17 -31.83
C LEU A 66 17.03 -0.95 -32.78
N ALA A 67 17.27 -2.24 -32.51
CA ALA A 67 18.11 -3.08 -33.34
C ALA A 67 17.55 -3.22 -34.80
N LEU A 68 16.24 -3.44 -34.92
CA LEU A 68 15.57 -3.48 -36.24
C LEU A 68 15.71 -2.15 -36.99
N GLN A 69 15.59 -1.01 -36.30
CA GLN A 69 15.74 0.30 -36.93
C GLN A 69 17.19 0.60 -37.32
N GLN A 70 18.18 0.12 -36.54
CA GLN A 70 19.61 0.22 -36.90
C GLN A 70 19.89 -0.56 -38.20
N GLU A 71 19.35 -1.77 -38.31
CA GLU A 71 19.45 -2.59 -39.54
C GLU A 71 18.79 -1.88 -40.71
N ALA A 72 17.56 -1.34 -40.52
CA ALA A 72 16.85 -0.59 -41.59
C ALA A 72 17.62 0.67 -42.03
N LEU A 73 18.25 1.40 -41.11
CA LEU A 73 19.10 2.54 -41.43
C LEU A 73 20.29 2.10 -42.31
N GLY A 74 20.99 1.03 -41.92
CA GLY A 74 22.12 0.50 -42.72
C GLY A 74 21.71 0.13 -44.14
N VAL A 75 20.56 -0.51 -44.33
CA VAL A 75 20.02 -0.81 -45.68
C VAL A 75 19.73 0.48 -46.48
N ASN A 76 19.10 1.49 -45.85
CA ASN A 76 18.81 2.76 -46.51
C ASN A 76 20.08 3.51 -46.91
N GLU A 77 21.13 3.50 -46.08
CA GLU A 77 22.42 4.13 -46.40
C GLU A 77 23.11 3.43 -47.56
N GLN A 78 23.10 2.10 -47.65
CA GLN A 78 23.61 1.34 -48.75
C GLN A 78 22.85 1.63 -50.06
N LEU A 79 21.51 1.68 -49.99
CA LEU A 79 20.68 2.01 -51.15
C LEU A 79 20.91 3.45 -51.62
N GLN A 80 21.11 4.39 -50.73
CA GLN A 80 21.43 5.77 -51.05
C GLN A 80 22.79 5.86 -51.75
N GLN A 81 23.83 5.17 -51.25
CA GLN A 81 25.15 5.11 -51.87
C GLN A 81 25.08 4.51 -53.28
N ALA A 82 24.20 3.55 -53.50
CA ALA A 82 23.94 2.96 -54.82
C ALA A 82 23.02 3.82 -55.71
N GLY A 83 22.62 5.02 -55.28
CA GLY A 83 21.71 5.91 -56.03
C GLY A 83 20.26 5.42 -56.13
N ARG A 84 19.85 4.45 -55.27
CA ARG A 84 18.54 3.78 -55.30
C ARG A 84 17.58 4.22 -54.21
N ALA A 85 18.02 5.05 -53.23
CA ALA A 85 17.20 5.67 -52.20
C ALA A 85 17.45 7.17 -52.12
N ALA A 86 16.42 7.93 -51.71
CA ALA A 86 16.54 9.37 -51.51
C ALA A 86 17.19 9.71 -50.16
N SER A 87 17.92 10.84 -50.11
CA SER A 87 18.52 11.32 -48.83
C SER A 87 17.50 11.56 -47.72
N ILE A 88 16.25 11.89 -48.08
CA ILE A 88 15.16 12.08 -47.15
C ILE A 88 14.81 10.77 -46.38
N ASP A 89 14.96 9.62 -47.04
CA ASP A 89 14.65 8.33 -46.41
C ASP A 89 15.70 7.97 -45.33
N VAL A 90 16.97 8.25 -45.60
CA VAL A 90 18.05 8.12 -44.61
C VAL A 90 17.82 9.09 -43.42
N SER A 91 17.41 10.34 -43.70
CA SER A 91 17.11 11.31 -42.67
C SER A 91 15.92 10.88 -41.77
N ARG A 92 14.87 10.30 -42.39
CA ARG A 92 13.73 9.71 -41.67
C ARG A 92 14.16 8.53 -40.81
N ALA A 93 15.00 7.64 -41.36
CA ALA A 93 15.51 6.49 -40.60
C ALA A 93 16.36 6.91 -39.40
N ARG A 94 17.23 7.92 -39.54
CA ARG A 94 18.02 8.49 -38.44
C ARG A 94 17.16 9.17 -37.38
N SER A 95 16.15 9.93 -37.81
CA SER A 95 15.20 10.55 -36.88
C SER A 95 14.46 9.50 -36.04
N GLN A 96 13.98 8.43 -36.64
CA GLN A 96 13.33 7.33 -35.98
C GLN A 96 14.27 6.60 -34.99
N LEU A 97 15.52 6.37 -35.40
CA LEU A 97 16.55 5.79 -34.55
C LEU A 97 16.74 6.62 -33.27
N GLY A 98 16.92 7.94 -33.44
CA GLY A 98 17.07 8.86 -32.29
C GLY A 98 15.87 8.85 -31.34
N GLN A 99 14.63 8.72 -31.85
CA GLN A 99 13.44 8.59 -31.05
C GLN A 99 13.43 7.29 -30.23
N LEU A 100 13.83 6.17 -30.83
CA LEU A 100 13.92 4.87 -30.14
C LEU A 100 15.04 4.86 -29.08
N GLU A 101 16.18 5.50 -29.37
CA GLU A 101 17.26 5.67 -28.40
C GLU A 101 16.82 6.52 -27.21
N ALA A 102 16.09 7.62 -27.44
CA ALA A 102 15.57 8.49 -26.42
C ALA A 102 14.53 7.81 -25.50
N ALA A 103 13.89 6.74 -25.93
CA ALA A 103 12.95 5.97 -25.13
C ALA A 103 13.62 5.06 -24.07
N LEU A 104 14.91 4.74 -24.20
CA LEU A 104 15.62 3.83 -23.30
C LEU A 104 15.95 4.44 -21.93
N PRO A 105 16.47 5.69 -21.81
CA PRO A 105 16.85 6.27 -20.52
C PRO A 105 15.70 6.32 -19.50
N PRO A 106 14.47 6.74 -19.84
CA PRO A 106 13.35 6.73 -18.90
C PRO A 106 13.03 5.33 -18.35
N LEU A 107 13.09 4.29 -19.20
CA LEU A 107 12.85 2.90 -18.79
C LEU A 107 13.94 2.40 -17.85
N ARG A 108 15.21 2.78 -18.08
CA ARG A 108 16.32 2.48 -17.16
C ARG A 108 16.12 3.17 -15.81
N ALA A 109 15.70 4.45 -15.82
CA ALA A 109 15.41 5.20 -14.59
C ALA A 109 14.25 4.58 -13.81
N GLN A 110 13.17 4.16 -14.49
CA GLN A 110 12.05 3.45 -13.85
C GLN A 110 12.50 2.15 -13.18
N ARG A 111 13.27 1.32 -13.91
CA ARG A 111 13.86 0.10 -13.35
C ARG A 111 14.69 0.38 -12.11
N GLN A 112 15.59 1.34 -12.18
CA GLN A 112 16.49 1.68 -11.07
C GLN A 112 15.72 2.21 -9.86
N GLY A 113 14.72 3.06 -10.08
CA GLY A 113 13.83 3.56 -9.04
C GLY A 113 13.05 2.44 -8.34
N ALA A 114 12.59 1.44 -9.10
CA ALA A 114 11.91 0.27 -8.55
C ALA A 114 12.85 -0.60 -7.69
N LEU A 115 14.11 -0.80 -8.10
CA LEU A 115 15.14 -1.50 -7.33
C LEU A 115 15.42 -0.77 -6.00
N TYR A 116 15.53 0.56 -6.00
CA TYR A 116 15.72 1.34 -4.78
C TYR A 116 14.51 1.23 -3.83
N ARG A 117 13.29 1.27 -4.36
CA ARG A 117 12.08 1.06 -3.55
C ARG A 117 12.06 -0.34 -2.92
N LEU A 118 12.37 -1.38 -3.69
CA LEU A 118 12.42 -2.75 -3.19
C LEU A 118 13.46 -2.90 -2.07
N ALA A 119 14.66 -2.33 -2.23
CA ALA A 119 15.69 -2.33 -1.19
C ALA A 119 15.17 -1.69 0.10
N THR A 120 14.60 -0.50 0.00
CA THR A 120 14.06 0.25 1.15
C THR A 120 12.93 -0.54 1.85
N LEU A 121 12.00 -1.12 1.09
CA LEU A 121 10.91 -1.94 1.65
C LEU A 121 11.42 -3.22 2.32
N SER A 122 12.59 -3.70 1.91
CA SER A 122 13.28 -4.85 2.53
C SER A 122 14.19 -4.45 3.71
N GLY A 123 14.16 -3.18 4.14
CA GLY A 123 14.98 -2.68 5.24
C GLY A 123 16.47 -2.53 4.91
N ARG A 124 16.81 -2.42 3.61
CA ARG A 124 18.19 -2.30 3.12
C ARG A 124 18.46 -0.87 2.60
N LEU A 125 19.74 -0.53 2.46
CA LEU A 125 20.11 0.70 1.78
C LEU A 125 19.69 0.65 0.30
N PRO A 126 19.31 1.77 -0.32
CA PRO A 126 18.85 1.79 -1.71
C PRO A 126 19.80 1.14 -2.72
N GLN A 127 21.10 1.14 -2.43
CA GLN A 127 22.14 0.54 -3.28
C GLN A 127 22.34 -0.97 -3.04
N ASP A 128 21.80 -1.50 -1.93
CA ASP A 128 21.95 -2.91 -1.51
C ASP A 128 20.66 -3.70 -1.83
N PHE A 129 20.34 -3.83 -3.11
CA PHE A 129 19.20 -4.61 -3.57
C PHE A 129 19.65 -6.04 -3.98
N PRO A 130 18.77 -7.05 -3.87
CA PRO A 130 19.06 -8.42 -4.30
C PRO A 130 19.36 -8.47 -5.80
N ARG A 131 20.50 -9.03 -6.19
CA ARG A 131 20.92 -9.07 -7.60
C ARG A 131 20.02 -9.97 -8.46
N GLU A 132 19.48 -11.03 -7.87
CA GLU A 132 18.61 -12.00 -8.53
C GLU A 132 17.32 -11.35 -9.08
N VAL A 133 16.87 -10.26 -8.45
CA VAL A 133 15.65 -9.54 -8.86
C VAL A 133 15.86 -8.74 -10.15
N GLN A 134 17.13 -8.41 -10.48
CA GLN A 134 17.46 -7.62 -11.68
C GLN A 134 17.13 -8.35 -12.98
N ASP A 135 17.16 -9.68 -12.95
CA ASP A 135 17.03 -10.55 -14.13
C ASP A 135 15.59 -11.00 -14.41
N CYS A 136 14.61 -10.48 -13.65
CA CYS A 136 13.21 -10.74 -13.95
C CYS A 136 12.85 -10.25 -15.34
N ALA A 137 12.51 -11.17 -16.25
CA ALA A 137 12.26 -10.86 -17.66
C ALA A 137 10.85 -10.31 -17.92
N ALA A 138 9.86 -10.75 -17.16
CA ALA A 138 8.45 -10.34 -17.28
C ALA A 138 7.72 -10.52 -15.95
N PRO A 139 6.63 -9.78 -15.70
CA PRO A 139 5.77 -10.02 -14.55
C PRO A 139 5.30 -11.47 -14.52
N PRO A 140 5.33 -12.14 -13.34
CA PRO A 140 4.81 -13.49 -13.22
C PRO A 140 3.29 -13.48 -13.45
N ALA A 141 2.82 -14.42 -14.28
CA ALA A 141 1.39 -14.62 -14.47
C ALA A 141 0.79 -15.32 -13.23
N ILE A 142 -0.24 -14.76 -12.63
CA ILE A 142 -1.00 -15.43 -11.57
C ILE A 142 -1.95 -16.43 -12.27
N ALA A 143 -1.62 -17.72 -12.18
CA ALA A 143 -2.36 -18.78 -12.82
C ALA A 143 -3.65 -19.19 -12.08
N SER A 144 -3.80 -18.81 -10.80
CA SER A 144 -4.96 -19.15 -9.98
C SER A 144 -6.02 -18.05 -10.02
N GLN A 145 -7.29 -18.45 -10.08
CA GLN A 145 -8.39 -17.51 -9.86
C GLN A 145 -8.28 -16.91 -8.46
N ILE A 146 -8.34 -15.58 -8.39
CA ILE A 146 -8.33 -14.87 -7.10
C ILE A 146 -9.66 -15.20 -6.41
N PRO A 147 -9.67 -15.87 -5.23
CA PRO A 147 -10.91 -16.23 -4.56
C PRO A 147 -11.56 -14.97 -3.98
N VAL A 148 -12.56 -14.44 -4.65
CA VAL A 148 -13.25 -13.20 -4.25
C VAL A 148 -14.00 -13.37 -2.92
N GLY A 149 -14.44 -14.61 -2.59
CA GLY A 149 -15.10 -14.92 -1.32
C GLY A 149 -16.50 -14.30 -1.18
N ASP A 150 -17.07 -14.42 0.04
CA ASP A 150 -18.31 -13.76 0.44
C ASP A 150 -17.98 -12.36 1.03
N GLY A 151 -18.81 -11.35 0.70
CA GLY A 151 -18.63 -9.97 1.18
C GLY A 151 -18.57 -9.85 2.71
N ALA A 152 -19.30 -10.70 3.45
CA ALA A 152 -19.24 -10.73 4.90
C ALA A 152 -17.87 -11.22 5.44
N GLN A 153 -17.25 -12.19 4.77
CA GLN A 153 -15.91 -12.68 5.10
C GLN A 153 -14.85 -11.63 4.80
N LEU A 154 -15.01 -10.89 3.71
CA LEU A 154 -14.15 -9.77 3.33
C LEU A 154 -14.08 -8.72 4.43
N LEU A 155 -15.24 -8.27 4.93
CA LEU A 155 -15.31 -7.27 6.00
C LEU A 155 -14.60 -7.73 7.28
N ARG A 156 -14.68 -9.01 7.62
CA ARG A 156 -14.02 -9.58 8.81
C ARG A 156 -12.49 -9.71 8.66
N ARG A 157 -11.98 -9.84 7.44
CA ARG A 157 -10.55 -10.05 7.18
C ARG A 157 -9.77 -8.74 7.14
N ARG A 158 -10.39 -7.64 6.74
CA ARG A 158 -9.72 -6.34 6.57
C ARG A 158 -9.24 -5.77 7.90
N PRO A 159 -7.92 -5.52 8.03
CA PRO A 159 -7.36 -4.98 9.26
C PRO A 159 -7.81 -3.55 9.56
N ASP A 160 -8.08 -2.72 8.55
CA ASP A 160 -8.58 -1.35 8.70
C ASP A 160 -9.99 -1.31 9.30
N ILE A 161 -10.86 -2.22 8.90
CA ILE A 161 -12.21 -2.37 9.49
C ILE A 161 -12.09 -2.82 10.94
N ARG A 162 -11.23 -3.81 11.23
CA ARG A 162 -10.96 -4.26 12.59
C ARG A 162 -10.41 -3.13 13.46
N GLN A 163 -9.51 -2.31 12.92
CA GLN A 163 -8.98 -1.15 13.63
C GLN A 163 -10.09 -0.17 14.01
N ALA A 164 -10.93 0.21 13.05
CA ALA A 164 -12.04 1.13 13.29
C ALA A 164 -13.09 0.57 14.27
N GLU A 165 -13.40 -0.74 14.20
CA GLU A 165 -14.28 -1.43 15.14
C GLU A 165 -13.73 -1.38 16.57
N ARG A 166 -12.43 -1.63 16.75
CA ARG A 166 -11.80 -1.57 18.07
C ARG A 166 -11.71 -0.14 18.62
N GLN A 167 -11.51 0.86 17.77
CA GLN A 167 -11.58 2.27 18.16
C GLN A 167 -13.00 2.69 18.59
N LEU A 168 -14.03 2.18 17.94
CA LEU A 168 -15.42 2.38 18.36
C LEU A 168 -15.69 1.73 19.74
N ALA A 169 -15.19 0.51 19.96
CA ALA A 169 -15.30 -0.17 21.24
C ALA A 169 -14.58 0.60 22.37
N GLU A 170 -13.39 1.14 22.08
CA GLU A 170 -12.64 2.01 22.99
C GLU A 170 -13.45 3.27 23.36
N ALA A 171 -13.99 3.98 22.35
CA ALA A 171 -14.79 5.19 22.56
C ALA A 171 -16.06 4.88 23.40
N THR A 172 -16.72 3.75 23.12
CA THR A 172 -17.91 3.30 23.88
C THR A 172 -17.56 3.00 25.34
N ALA A 173 -16.44 2.34 25.60
CA ALA A 173 -16.00 2.07 26.98
C ALA A 173 -15.67 3.36 27.76
N ARG A 174 -15.17 4.40 27.09
CA ARG A 174 -14.89 5.73 27.67
C ARG A 174 -16.14 6.44 28.18
N ILE A 175 -17.33 6.21 27.59
CA ILE A 175 -18.60 6.71 28.16
C ILE A 175 -18.78 6.19 29.59
N GLY A 176 -18.54 4.90 29.79
CA GLY A 176 -18.65 4.31 31.14
C GLY A 176 -17.63 4.87 32.13
N VAL A 177 -16.42 5.21 31.69
CA VAL A 177 -15.41 5.90 32.51
C VAL A 177 -15.90 7.29 32.92
N ALA A 178 -16.44 8.07 31.97
CA ALA A 178 -16.97 9.41 32.24
C ALA A 178 -18.23 9.37 33.13
N THR A 179 -19.10 8.37 32.94
CA THR A 179 -20.31 8.17 33.77
C THR A 179 -19.92 7.87 35.22
N ALA A 180 -18.84 7.14 35.47
CA ALA A 180 -18.36 6.83 36.79
C ALA A 180 -17.91 8.08 37.59
N ASP A 181 -17.59 9.20 36.91
CA ASP A 181 -17.25 10.48 37.58
C ASP A 181 -18.46 11.14 38.30
N LEU A 182 -19.70 10.69 38.03
CA LEU A 182 -20.88 11.11 38.78
C LEU A 182 -20.94 10.52 40.21
N TYR A 183 -20.17 9.46 40.47
CA TYR A 183 -20.22 8.70 41.71
C TYR A 183 -18.99 8.94 42.58
N PRO A 184 -19.11 8.75 43.91
CA PRO A 184 -17.97 8.88 44.82
C PRO A 184 -16.87 7.85 44.52
N LYS A 185 -15.62 8.27 44.57
CA LYS A 185 -14.43 7.41 44.47
C LYS A 185 -13.98 7.01 45.84
N ILE A 186 -13.90 5.72 46.08
CA ILE A 186 -13.44 5.15 47.37
C ILE A 186 -12.04 4.58 47.13
N THR A 187 -11.07 5.10 47.88
CA THR A 187 -9.67 4.66 47.79
C THR A 187 -9.24 4.17 49.17
N LEU A 188 -8.71 2.97 49.25
CA LEU A 188 -8.04 2.48 50.47
C LEU A 188 -6.57 2.90 50.41
N GLY A 189 -6.16 3.75 51.35
CA GLY A 189 -4.79 4.25 51.43
C GLY A 189 -4.06 3.65 52.63
N LEU A 190 -2.82 3.22 52.40
CA LEU A 190 -1.84 2.85 53.41
C LEU A 190 -0.64 3.79 53.25
N SER A 191 -0.33 4.53 54.30
CA SER A 191 0.89 5.32 54.35
C SER A 191 1.77 4.91 55.52
N ALA A 192 3.07 4.92 55.28
CA ALA A 192 4.07 4.71 56.32
C ALA A 192 5.15 5.79 56.14
N SER A 193 5.44 6.52 57.22
CA SER A 193 6.43 7.57 57.21
C SER A 193 7.35 7.49 58.43
N SER A 194 8.60 7.92 58.25
CA SER A 194 9.54 8.14 59.34
C SER A 194 10.12 9.54 59.18
N ALA A 195 9.94 10.38 60.20
CA ALA A 195 10.41 11.75 60.20
C ALA A 195 11.30 11.99 61.44
N GLY A 196 12.56 12.39 61.20
CA GLY A 196 13.56 12.65 62.25
C GLY A 196 14.98 12.67 61.73
N LEU A 197 15.95 12.67 62.64
CA LEU A 197 17.37 12.53 62.33
C LEU A 197 17.65 11.14 61.74
N ALA A 198 18.64 11.02 60.85
CA ALA A 198 18.96 9.72 60.21
C ALA A 198 19.29 8.61 61.20
N SER A 199 19.85 8.94 62.37
CA SER A 199 20.15 8.03 63.46
C SER A 199 18.91 7.46 64.15
N GLY A 200 17.74 8.08 63.97
CA GLY A 200 16.45 7.65 64.53
C GLY A 200 15.54 6.96 63.53
N PHE A 201 16.00 6.66 62.32
CA PHE A 201 15.19 6.03 61.28
C PHE A 201 14.58 4.69 61.73
N GLY A 202 13.24 4.60 61.67
CA GLY A 202 12.50 3.39 62.05
C GLY A 202 12.26 3.20 63.54
N ARG A 203 12.66 4.14 64.41
CA ARG A 203 12.28 4.09 65.83
C ARG A 203 10.79 4.41 66.03
N GLY A 204 10.19 3.88 67.07
CA GLY A 204 8.77 4.03 67.34
C GLY A 204 8.30 5.47 67.56
N ASP A 205 9.21 6.38 67.98
CA ASP A 205 8.97 7.83 68.14
C ASP A 205 9.05 8.63 66.81
N THR A 206 9.66 8.08 65.80
CA THR A 206 9.82 8.70 64.46
C THR A 206 8.97 8.03 63.38
N PHE A 207 8.41 6.85 63.65
CA PHE A 207 7.64 6.05 62.69
C PHE A 207 6.13 6.27 62.91
N SER A 208 5.43 6.58 61.85
CA SER A 208 3.98 6.69 61.82
C SER A 208 3.40 5.93 60.64
N TRP A 209 2.28 5.30 60.82
CA TRP A 209 1.54 4.66 59.76
C TRP A 209 0.06 5.01 59.86
N SER A 210 -0.62 5.02 58.70
CA SER A 210 -2.06 5.16 58.65
C SER A 210 -2.64 4.23 57.60
N LEU A 211 -3.78 3.62 57.93
CA LEU A 211 -4.57 2.83 57.02
C LEU A 211 -6.02 3.30 57.13
N GLY A 212 -6.62 3.65 56.02
CA GLY A 212 -8.01 4.07 56.02
C GLY A 212 -8.63 4.25 54.65
N PRO A 213 -9.97 4.21 54.56
CA PRO A 213 -10.67 4.59 53.34
C PRO A 213 -10.69 6.12 53.18
N LEU A 214 -10.38 6.58 51.98
CA LEU A 214 -10.58 7.95 51.52
C LEU A 214 -11.74 7.98 50.51
N VAL A 215 -12.79 8.73 50.85
CA VAL A 215 -13.92 8.98 49.93
C VAL A 215 -13.75 10.36 49.35
N SER A 216 -13.62 10.43 48.03
CA SER A 216 -13.61 11.69 47.28
C SER A 216 -14.82 11.78 46.38
N TRP A 217 -15.55 12.87 46.47
CA TRP A 217 -16.72 13.15 45.65
C TRP A 217 -16.84 14.65 45.41
N THR A 218 -17.04 15.02 44.14
CA THR A 218 -17.09 16.43 43.74
C THR A 218 -18.56 16.88 43.68
N LEU A 219 -19.08 17.41 44.81
CA LEU A 219 -20.40 18.02 44.88
C LEU A 219 -20.26 19.55 45.04
N PRO A 220 -21.13 20.34 44.39
CA PRO A 220 -22.28 20.03 43.53
C PRO A 220 -21.97 20.01 42.02
N ASN A 221 -20.75 19.81 41.61
CA ASN A 221 -20.30 20.04 40.21
C ASN A 221 -20.67 18.89 39.24
N THR A 222 -21.97 18.45 39.28
CA THR A 222 -22.50 17.44 38.34
C THR A 222 -22.51 17.93 36.89
N GLY A 223 -22.54 19.24 36.64
CA GLY A 223 -22.52 19.82 35.28
C GLY A 223 -21.23 19.50 34.52
N VAL A 224 -20.07 19.50 35.18
CA VAL A 224 -18.79 19.11 34.55
C VAL A 224 -18.79 17.63 34.18
N ALA A 225 -19.29 16.77 35.08
CA ALA A 225 -19.37 15.32 34.79
C ALA A 225 -20.33 15.04 33.62
N GLN A 226 -21.50 15.69 33.61
CA GLN A 226 -22.44 15.60 32.48
C GLN A 226 -21.85 16.09 31.15
N ALA A 227 -21.10 17.20 31.18
CA ALA A 227 -20.40 17.70 29.97
C ALA A 227 -19.35 16.69 29.47
N ARG A 228 -18.63 16.00 30.37
CA ARG A 228 -17.67 14.95 29.99
C ARG A 228 -18.36 13.72 29.41
N ILE A 229 -19.54 13.35 29.94
CA ILE A 229 -20.34 12.26 29.38
C ILE A 229 -20.79 12.66 27.96
N ALA A 230 -21.38 13.84 27.80
CA ALA A 230 -21.80 14.33 26.48
C ALA A 230 -20.64 14.41 25.47
N GLN A 231 -19.45 14.80 25.93
CA GLN A 231 -18.22 14.79 25.11
C GLN A 231 -17.86 13.35 24.69
N SER A 232 -17.90 12.38 25.61
CA SER A 232 -17.59 10.97 25.31
C SER A 232 -18.61 10.35 24.36
N GLU A 233 -19.90 10.68 24.52
CA GLU A 233 -20.97 10.26 23.60
C GLU A 233 -20.77 10.86 22.19
N ALA A 234 -20.43 12.14 22.09
CA ALA A 234 -20.09 12.76 20.82
C ALA A 234 -18.87 12.11 20.16
N GLY A 235 -17.84 11.77 20.97
CA GLY A 235 -16.68 11.00 20.52
C GLY A 235 -17.05 9.62 19.98
N THR A 236 -17.98 8.93 20.65
CA THR A 236 -18.48 7.63 20.18
C THR A 236 -19.26 7.74 18.87
N ARG A 237 -20.10 8.78 18.71
CA ARG A 237 -20.79 9.03 17.43
C ARG A 237 -19.80 9.31 16.30
N ALA A 238 -18.74 10.06 16.56
CA ALA A 238 -17.67 10.29 15.59
C ALA A 238 -16.91 8.98 15.22
N ALA A 239 -16.62 8.13 16.21
CA ALA A 239 -16.00 6.83 15.98
C ALA A 239 -16.90 5.88 15.17
N LEU A 240 -18.22 5.90 15.41
CA LEU A 240 -19.20 5.14 14.63
C LEU A 240 -19.24 5.63 13.17
N ALA A 241 -19.32 6.93 12.95
CA ALA A 241 -19.29 7.48 11.60
C ALA A 241 -17.98 7.14 10.85
N THR A 242 -16.86 7.10 11.56
CA THR A 242 -15.57 6.66 11.00
C THR A 242 -15.59 5.17 10.63
N PHE A 243 -16.16 4.33 11.49
CA PHE A 243 -16.33 2.89 11.22
C PHE A 243 -17.21 2.66 9.98
N ASP A 244 -18.39 3.30 9.90
CA ASP A 244 -19.29 3.20 8.76
C ASP A 244 -18.61 3.67 7.47
N GLY A 245 -17.91 4.81 7.53
CA GLY A 245 -17.13 5.32 6.40
C GLY A 245 -16.02 4.36 5.96
N THR A 246 -15.34 3.70 6.89
CA THR A 246 -14.31 2.69 6.58
C THR A 246 -14.91 1.48 5.87
N VAL A 247 -16.07 0.99 6.35
CA VAL A 247 -16.79 -0.14 5.71
C VAL A 247 -17.24 0.23 4.29
N LEU A 248 -17.86 1.39 4.10
CA LEU A 248 -18.30 1.85 2.77
C LEU A 248 -17.11 2.04 1.80
N ASN A 249 -16.01 2.59 2.28
CA ASN A 249 -14.79 2.71 1.49
C ASN A 249 -14.21 1.35 1.10
N ALA A 250 -14.20 0.38 2.01
CA ALA A 250 -13.72 -0.97 1.75
C ALA A 250 -14.55 -1.66 0.65
N LEU A 251 -15.88 -1.53 0.70
CA LEU A 251 -16.78 -2.04 -0.34
C LEU A 251 -16.52 -1.35 -1.68
N ARG A 252 -16.45 -0.02 -1.70
CA ARG A 252 -16.14 0.75 -2.90
C ARG A 252 -14.81 0.35 -3.53
N GLU A 253 -13.76 0.20 -2.71
CA GLU A 253 -12.44 -0.21 -3.18
C GLU A 253 -12.47 -1.60 -3.82
N THR A 254 -13.18 -2.54 -3.21
CA THR A 254 -13.32 -3.91 -3.73
C THR A 254 -14.03 -3.93 -5.07
N GLU A 255 -15.19 -3.26 -5.18
CA GLU A 255 -15.94 -3.18 -6.44
C GLU A 255 -15.12 -2.46 -7.53
N THR A 256 -14.43 -1.38 -7.17
CA THR A 256 -13.57 -0.66 -8.10
C THR A 256 -12.42 -1.53 -8.60
N ALA A 257 -11.76 -2.28 -7.71
CA ALA A 257 -10.64 -3.16 -8.07
C ALA A 257 -11.09 -4.34 -8.94
N LEU A 258 -12.25 -4.95 -8.63
CA LEU A 258 -12.84 -6.02 -9.44
C LEU A 258 -13.17 -5.54 -10.85
N ASN A 259 -13.82 -4.37 -10.95
CA ASN A 259 -14.17 -3.80 -12.26
C ASN A 259 -12.91 -3.43 -13.07
N ALA A 260 -11.91 -2.79 -12.43
CA ALA A 260 -10.65 -2.42 -13.09
C ALA A 260 -9.94 -3.66 -13.64
N TYR A 261 -9.82 -4.71 -12.82
CA TYR A 261 -9.18 -5.97 -13.23
C TYR A 261 -9.92 -6.64 -14.41
N ALA A 262 -11.26 -6.70 -14.37
CA ALA A 262 -12.06 -7.28 -15.46
C ALA A 262 -11.88 -6.50 -16.77
N GLN A 263 -11.97 -5.16 -16.72
CA GLN A 263 -11.80 -4.31 -17.92
C GLN A 263 -10.37 -4.37 -18.49
N GLU A 264 -9.35 -4.51 -17.63
CA GLU A 264 -7.96 -4.63 -18.10
C GLU A 264 -7.70 -5.99 -18.76
N LEU A 265 -8.37 -7.08 -18.32
CA LEU A 265 -8.33 -8.37 -19.03
C LEU A 265 -8.85 -8.25 -20.47
N ASP A 266 -10.01 -7.59 -20.66
CA ASP A 266 -10.60 -7.39 -21.99
C ASP A 266 -9.71 -6.48 -22.86
N ARG A 267 -9.18 -5.41 -22.26
CA ARG A 267 -8.25 -4.50 -22.94
C ARG A 267 -6.99 -5.22 -23.38
N ARG A 268 -6.40 -6.04 -22.51
CA ARG A 268 -5.22 -6.84 -22.83
C ARG A 268 -5.47 -7.78 -24.00
N ALA A 269 -6.63 -8.46 -24.02
CA ALA A 269 -6.99 -9.36 -25.12
C ALA A 269 -7.08 -8.60 -26.48
N ALA A 270 -7.72 -7.43 -26.47
CA ALA A 270 -7.79 -6.59 -27.67
C ALA A 270 -6.42 -6.07 -28.12
N LEU A 271 -5.56 -5.65 -27.19
CA LEU A 271 -4.19 -5.19 -27.49
C LEU A 271 -3.30 -6.33 -27.99
N GLN A 272 -3.49 -7.55 -27.49
CA GLN A 272 -2.79 -8.73 -28.00
C GLN A 272 -3.14 -8.98 -29.45
N ALA A 273 -4.42 -8.98 -29.81
CA ALA A 273 -4.88 -9.16 -31.19
C ALA A 273 -4.35 -8.04 -32.12
N ALA A 274 -4.42 -6.79 -31.65
CA ALA A 274 -3.90 -5.64 -32.40
C ALA A 274 -2.38 -5.74 -32.66
N ARG A 275 -1.60 -6.17 -31.65
CA ARG A 275 -0.16 -6.37 -31.79
C ARG A 275 0.15 -7.49 -32.79
N ASP A 276 -0.62 -8.59 -32.78
CA ASP A 276 -0.41 -9.70 -33.71
C ASP A 276 -0.65 -9.26 -35.18
N GLN A 277 -1.72 -8.50 -35.42
CA GLN A 277 -1.99 -7.92 -36.74
C GLN A 277 -0.92 -6.89 -37.15
N ALA A 278 -0.47 -6.03 -36.26
CA ALA A 278 0.59 -5.07 -36.54
C ALA A 278 1.93 -5.77 -36.87
N ALA A 279 2.21 -6.91 -36.23
CA ALA A 279 3.39 -7.70 -36.54
C ALA A 279 3.34 -8.28 -37.97
N GLU A 280 2.19 -8.82 -38.39
CA GLU A 280 1.98 -9.34 -39.72
C GLU A 280 2.13 -8.24 -40.80
N VAL A 281 1.52 -7.07 -40.58
CA VAL A 281 1.64 -5.91 -41.47
C VAL A 281 3.10 -5.46 -41.60
N ALA A 282 3.83 -5.38 -40.45
CA ALA A 282 5.25 -4.97 -40.50
C ALA A 282 6.13 -5.97 -41.26
N ASP A 283 5.91 -7.27 -41.08
CA ASP A 283 6.67 -8.31 -41.80
C ASP A 283 6.37 -8.27 -43.28
N GLN A 284 5.12 -8.10 -43.71
CA GLN A 284 4.73 -7.95 -45.12
C GLN A 284 5.32 -6.67 -45.74
N ALA A 285 5.20 -5.53 -45.04
CA ALA A 285 5.73 -4.25 -45.55
C ALA A 285 7.26 -4.29 -45.73
N ARG A 286 7.98 -4.89 -44.79
CA ARG A 286 9.45 -5.11 -44.93
C ARG A 286 9.79 -6.02 -46.11
N ALA A 287 9.03 -7.09 -46.33
CA ALA A 287 9.23 -7.99 -47.45
C ALA A 287 9.01 -7.27 -48.81
N LEU A 288 7.94 -6.48 -48.93
CA LEU A 288 7.64 -5.69 -50.12
C LEU A 288 8.73 -4.63 -50.39
N TYR A 289 9.19 -3.95 -49.34
CA TYR A 289 10.27 -2.96 -49.46
C TYR A 289 11.59 -3.61 -49.92
N ARG A 290 12.01 -4.73 -49.28
CA ARG A 290 13.21 -5.47 -49.71
C ARG A 290 13.11 -5.96 -51.16
N GLY A 291 11.91 -6.32 -51.61
CA GLY A 291 11.61 -6.70 -53.00
C GLY A 291 11.50 -5.52 -53.98
N GLY A 292 11.67 -4.27 -53.54
CA GLY A 292 11.53 -3.08 -54.33
C GLY A 292 10.10 -2.79 -54.83
N ARG A 293 9.08 -3.36 -54.19
CA ARG A 293 7.65 -3.27 -54.56
C ARG A 293 6.88 -2.22 -53.77
N SER A 294 7.47 -1.65 -52.71
CA SER A 294 6.92 -0.53 -51.94
C SER A 294 8.01 0.45 -51.50
N GLY A 295 7.60 1.66 -51.10
CA GLY A 295 8.52 2.68 -50.62
C GLY A 295 8.98 2.42 -49.19
N TYR A 296 10.08 3.06 -48.76
CA TYR A 296 10.57 2.98 -47.39
C TYR A 296 9.53 3.51 -46.38
N LEU A 297 8.75 4.50 -46.78
CA LEU A 297 7.74 5.11 -45.89
C LEU A 297 6.71 4.09 -45.41
N ASP A 298 6.26 3.18 -46.26
CA ASP A 298 5.28 2.15 -45.93
C ASP A 298 5.85 1.18 -44.88
N ALA A 299 7.10 0.76 -45.06
CA ALA A 299 7.79 -0.11 -44.10
C ALA A 299 8.02 0.61 -42.75
N LEU A 300 8.40 1.89 -42.78
CA LEU A 300 8.60 2.71 -41.59
C LEU A 300 7.32 2.91 -40.81
N ASP A 301 6.20 3.17 -41.47
CA ASP A 301 4.89 3.35 -40.81
C ASP A 301 4.40 2.04 -40.20
N ALA A 302 4.59 0.92 -40.88
CA ALA A 302 4.28 -0.41 -40.36
C ALA A 302 5.13 -0.74 -39.09
N ASP A 303 6.43 -0.44 -39.14
CA ASP A 303 7.34 -0.64 -37.98
C ASP A 303 6.97 0.23 -36.78
N ARG A 304 6.57 1.49 -37.02
CA ARG A 304 6.05 2.38 -35.98
C ARG A 304 4.77 1.85 -35.36
N GLY A 305 3.86 1.36 -36.23
CA GLY A 305 2.61 0.73 -35.79
C GLY A 305 2.87 -0.47 -34.88
N LEU A 306 3.76 -1.36 -35.25
CA LEU A 306 4.17 -2.50 -34.46
C LEU A 306 4.82 -2.08 -33.11
N ALA A 307 5.76 -1.14 -33.13
CA ALA A 307 6.41 -0.66 -31.94
C ALA A 307 5.40 -0.05 -30.94
N THR A 308 4.43 0.70 -31.46
CA THR A 308 3.34 1.29 -30.64
C THR A 308 2.44 0.20 -30.06
N ALA A 309 2.03 -0.78 -30.84
CA ALA A 309 1.19 -1.89 -30.38
C ALA A 309 1.90 -2.75 -29.32
N GLN A 310 3.20 -3.04 -29.51
CA GLN A 310 4.02 -3.75 -28.53
C GLN A 310 4.17 -2.98 -27.22
N ALA A 311 4.39 -1.66 -27.28
CA ALA A 311 4.49 -0.83 -26.09
C ALA A 311 3.15 -0.76 -25.31
N ALA A 312 2.02 -0.67 -26.03
CA ALA A 312 0.70 -0.66 -25.46
C ALA A 312 0.37 -2.00 -24.75
N LEU A 313 0.69 -3.14 -25.38
CA LEU A 313 0.50 -4.45 -24.78
C LEU A 313 1.37 -4.63 -23.52
N ALA A 314 2.65 -4.26 -23.58
CA ALA A 314 3.55 -4.34 -22.43
C ALA A 314 3.11 -3.42 -21.28
N ALA A 315 2.48 -2.29 -21.57
CA ALA A 315 1.90 -1.42 -20.56
C ALA A 315 0.64 -2.05 -19.94
N SER A 316 -0.19 -2.71 -20.73
CA SER A 316 -1.38 -3.43 -20.26
C SER A 316 -1.00 -4.64 -19.38
N ASP A 317 0.02 -5.41 -19.76
CA ASP A 317 0.55 -6.50 -18.92
C ASP A 317 1.03 -6.00 -17.55
N ALA A 318 1.69 -4.84 -17.52
CA ALA A 318 2.12 -4.21 -16.26
C ALA A 318 0.93 -3.73 -15.42
N GLN A 319 -0.09 -3.11 -16.06
CA GLN A 319 -1.31 -2.65 -15.40
C GLN A 319 -2.10 -3.81 -14.82
N LEU A 320 -2.26 -4.89 -15.57
CA LEU A 320 -2.95 -6.10 -15.09
C LEU A 320 -2.29 -6.68 -13.84
N ALA A 321 -0.96 -6.69 -13.79
CA ALA A 321 -0.22 -7.13 -12.61
C ALA A 321 -0.43 -6.20 -11.39
N ASP A 322 -0.51 -4.88 -11.60
CA ASP A 322 -0.82 -3.92 -10.52
C ASP A 322 -2.27 -4.04 -10.05
N ASP A 323 -3.22 -4.23 -10.98
CA ASP A 323 -4.63 -4.44 -10.66
C ASP A 323 -4.84 -5.71 -9.81
N GLN A 324 -4.07 -6.77 -10.06
CA GLN A 324 -4.07 -7.98 -9.22
C GLN A 324 -3.61 -7.69 -7.79
N VAL A 325 -2.55 -6.89 -7.60
CA VAL A 325 -2.10 -6.48 -6.27
C VAL A 325 -3.12 -5.56 -5.59
N THR A 326 -3.74 -4.66 -6.37
CA THR A 326 -4.80 -3.78 -5.87
C THR A 326 -6.02 -4.58 -5.41
N LEU A 327 -6.43 -5.57 -6.18
CA LEU A 327 -7.52 -6.47 -5.81
C LEU A 327 -7.18 -7.30 -4.56
N PHE A 328 -5.94 -7.80 -4.45
CA PHE A 328 -5.47 -8.48 -3.26
C PHE A 328 -5.56 -7.59 -2.01
N LEU A 329 -5.15 -6.32 -2.10
CA LEU A 329 -5.28 -5.35 -1.02
C LEU A 329 -6.75 -5.09 -0.66
N ALA A 330 -7.60 -4.86 -1.66
CA ALA A 330 -9.02 -4.58 -1.47
C ALA A 330 -9.74 -5.74 -0.79
N LEU A 331 -9.33 -6.98 -1.06
CA LEU A 331 -9.84 -8.19 -0.44
C LEU A 331 -9.27 -8.45 0.97
N GLY A 332 -8.44 -7.54 1.50
CA GLY A 332 -7.91 -7.57 2.87
C GLY A 332 -6.60 -8.30 3.05
N GLY A 333 -5.94 -8.73 1.98
CA GLY A 333 -4.67 -9.47 2.05
C GLY A 333 -4.77 -10.79 2.85
N GLY A 334 -3.63 -11.46 3.06
CA GLY A 334 -3.56 -12.54 4.07
C GLY A 334 -4.30 -13.84 3.72
N TRP A 335 -4.26 -14.23 2.47
CA TRP A 335 -4.69 -15.57 2.07
C TRP A 335 -3.80 -16.59 2.78
N GLN A 336 -4.33 -17.30 3.75
CA GLN A 336 -3.77 -18.58 4.14
C GLN A 336 -4.20 -19.59 3.09
N PRO A 337 -3.27 -20.35 2.52
CA PRO A 337 -3.59 -21.41 1.57
C PRO A 337 -4.47 -22.48 2.19
#